data_d2ea96cbe6afee16d3253a169615f9b6
#
_entry.id   d2ea96cbe6afee16d3253a169615f9b6
#
_cell.length_a   1.000
_cell.length_b   1.000
_cell.length_c   1.000
_cell.angle_alpha   90.00
_cell.angle_beta   90.00
_cell.angle_gamma   90.00
#
_symmetry.space_group_name_H-M   'P 1'
#
loop_
_entity.id
_entity.type
_entity.pdbx_description
1 polymer ?
#
loop_
_entity_poly.entity_id
_entity_poly.type
_entity_poly.pdbx_seq_one_letter_code
_entity_poly.pdbx_strand_id
1 'polypeptide(L)'
;MHHILLAAQPTALLTEVPTPDQPLGQGVISTLAYFVLSMAIFGIGFIVQDLLTPGKFRKQVFVDNLPNTCVLAGSQAIAIGIVLAAAISTSPTDLVQGLIATAVYGTVGLALQTIFLVLLEWLNPEKFRYVVEDTKLRP
;
A
#
# COMPACT_ATOMS: atom_id res chain seq x y z
N MET A 1 22.16 4.57 -44.62
CA MET A 1 23.19 4.16 -43.63
C MET A 1 23.15 5.03 -42.38
N HIS A 2 22.00 5.69 -42.08
CA HIS A 2 21.85 6.62 -40.93
C HIS A 2 20.95 6.09 -39.81
N HIS A 3 20.46 4.83 -39.88
CA HIS A 3 19.50 4.31 -38.90
C HIS A 3 20.09 3.39 -37.81
N ILE A 4 21.41 3.20 -37.79
CA ILE A 4 22.06 2.28 -36.80
C ILE A 4 22.61 3.02 -35.57
N LEU A 5 22.67 4.34 -35.61
CA LEU A 5 23.28 5.14 -34.52
C LEU A 5 22.29 5.54 -33.40
N LEU A 6 21.01 5.18 -33.51
CA LEU A 6 19.98 5.50 -32.48
C LEU A 6 19.78 4.38 -31.45
N ALA A 7 20.47 3.25 -31.60
CA ALA A 7 20.31 2.09 -30.69
C ALA A 7 21.35 2.04 -29.54
N ALA A 8 22.18 3.07 -29.39
CA ALA A 8 23.22 3.09 -28.36
C ALA A 8 23.05 4.33 -27.47
N GLN A 9 21.96 4.39 -26.74
CA GLN A 9 21.85 5.32 -25.63
C GLN A 9 21.52 4.57 -24.32
N PRO A 10 22.43 3.76 -23.76
CA PRO A 10 22.26 3.25 -22.42
C PRO A 10 22.43 4.30 -21.33
N THR A 11 22.84 5.53 -21.72
CA THR A 11 23.08 6.65 -20.81
C THR A 11 21.82 7.46 -20.48
N ALA A 12 20.72 7.29 -21.23
CA ALA A 12 19.48 8.00 -20.92
C ALA A 12 18.78 7.52 -19.64
N LEU A 13 19.06 6.30 -19.18
CA LEU A 13 18.49 5.77 -17.95
C LEU A 13 19.27 6.15 -16.68
N LEU A 14 20.47 6.74 -16.84
CA LEU A 14 21.32 7.12 -15.68
C LEU A 14 21.35 8.63 -15.44
N THR A 15 20.66 9.43 -16.25
CA THR A 15 20.72 10.89 -16.18
C THR A 15 19.51 11.56 -15.53
N GLU A 16 18.54 10.80 -15.09
CA GLU A 16 17.53 11.32 -14.18
C GLU A 16 17.89 11.05 -12.71
N VAL A 17 19.12 11.34 -12.36
CA VAL A 17 19.40 11.75 -10.98
C VAL A 17 18.64 13.07 -10.80
N PRO A 18 17.68 13.15 -9.86
CA PRO A 18 16.96 14.39 -9.60
C PRO A 18 17.99 15.50 -9.36
N THR A 19 18.04 16.47 -10.24
CA THR A 19 18.90 17.64 -10.02
C THR A 19 18.46 18.28 -8.71
N PRO A 20 19.38 18.64 -7.80
CA PRO A 20 19.06 19.18 -6.49
C PRO A 20 18.57 20.63 -6.52
N ASP A 21 17.86 21.02 -7.57
CA ASP A 21 17.35 22.38 -7.77
C ASP A 21 15.99 22.65 -7.11
N GLN A 22 15.40 21.62 -6.47
CA GLN A 22 14.25 21.88 -5.64
C GLN A 22 14.72 22.40 -4.28
N PRO A 23 14.28 23.61 -3.87
CA PRO A 23 14.63 24.12 -2.55
C PRO A 23 14.17 23.11 -1.51
N LEU A 24 15.05 22.77 -0.54
CA LEU A 24 14.81 21.78 0.52
C LEU A 24 13.41 21.92 1.16
N GLY A 25 12.90 23.16 1.26
CA GLY A 25 11.57 23.43 1.79
C GLY A 25 10.43 22.82 0.96
N GLN A 26 10.53 22.84 -0.36
CA GLN A 26 9.50 22.21 -1.22
C GLN A 26 9.54 20.68 -1.11
N GLY A 27 10.73 20.10 -1.03
CA GLY A 27 10.88 18.66 -0.81
C GLY A 27 10.26 18.18 0.51
N VAL A 28 10.46 18.95 1.59
CA VAL A 28 9.87 18.64 2.90
C VAL A 28 8.35 18.75 2.86
N ILE A 29 7.80 19.80 2.26
CA ILE A 29 6.34 19.99 2.13
C ILE A 29 5.72 18.84 1.32
N SER A 30 6.34 18.46 0.20
CA SER A 30 5.90 17.33 -0.63
C SER A 30 5.90 16.02 0.17
N THR A 31 6.98 15.73 0.89
CA THR A 31 7.09 14.54 1.72
C THR A 31 6.01 14.49 2.79
N LEU A 32 5.75 15.61 3.47
CA LEU A 32 4.68 15.69 4.48
C LEU A 32 3.30 15.49 3.88
N ALA A 33 3.03 16.08 2.70
CA ALA A 33 1.76 15.93 2.00
C ALA A 33 1.49 14.46 1.61
N TYR A 34 2.48 13.79 1.02
CA TYR A 34 2.39 12.36 0.70
C TYR A 34 2.26 11.49 1.96
N PHE A 35 2.96 11.83 3.03
CA PHE A 35 2.85 11.12 4.30
C PHE A 35 1.44 11.19 4.87
N VAL A 36 0.84 12.38 4.93
CA VAL A 36 -0.53 12.58 5.45
C VAL A 36 -1.54 11.82 4.57
N LEU A 37 -1.42 11.91 3.25
CA LEU A 37 -2.27 11.18 2.32
C LEU A 37 -2.14 9.66 2.51
N SER A 38 -0.92 9.15 2.61
CA SER A 38 -0.64 7.74 2.83
C SER A 38 -1.20 7.24 4.15
N MET A 39 -1.07 8.02 5.23
CA MET A 39 -1.65 7.69 6.53
C MET A 39 -3.18 7.65 6.50
N ALA A 40 -3.81 8.53 5.73
CA ALA A 40 -5.26 8.51 5.55
C ALA A 40 -5.71 7.23 4.82
N ILE A 41 -5.08 6.89 3.70
CA ILE A 41 -5.39 5.67 2.93
C ILE A 41 -5.12 4.41 3.78
N PHE A 42 -4.01 4.38 4.52
CA PHE A 42 -3.65 3.29 5.42
C PHE A 42 -4.70 3.11 6.52
N GLY A 43 -5.13 4.21 7.15
CA GLY A 43 -6.20 4.19 8.16
C GLY A 43 -7.54 3.69 7.62
N ILE A 44 -7.94 4.15 6.43
CA ILE A 44 -9.14 3.66 5.74
C ILE A 44 -9.01 2.15 5.48
N GLY A 45 -7.85 1.68 5.04
CA GLY A 45 -7.58 0.26 4.82
C GLY A 45 -7.81 -0.58 6.08
N PHE A 46 -7.33 -0.12 7.23
CA PHE A 46 -7.58 -0.80 8.50
C PHE A 46 -9.04 -0.76 8.93
N ILE A 47 -9.76 0.33 8.69
CA ILE A 47 -11.20 0.43 9.00
C ILE A 47 -12.00 -0.55 8.11
N VAL A 48 -11.70 -0.60 6.82
CA VAL A 48 -12.34 -1.53 5.89
C VAL A 48 -12.10 -2.98 6.34
N GLN A 49 -10.90 -3.28 6.76
CA GLN A 49 -10.53 -4.60 7.28
C GLN A 49 -11.28 -4.96 8.56
N ASP A 50 -11.43 -4.02 9.50
CA ASP A 50 -12.19 -4.22 10.73
C ASP A 50 -13.68 -4.48 10.46
N LEU A 51 -14.23 -3.88 9.39
CA LEU A 51 -15.61 -4.09 8.96
C LEU A 51 -15.83 -5.44 8.28
N LEU A 52 -14.82 -5.91 7.52
CA LEU A 52 -14.91 -7.16 6.78
C LEU A 52 -14.61 -8.38 7.66
N THR A 53 -13.71 -8.26 8.61
CA THR A 53 -13.29 -9.39 9.46
C THR A 53 -14.32 -9.59 10.57
N PRO A 54 -15.03 -10.72 10.62
CA PRO A 54 -15.99 -10.98 11.69
C PRO A 54 -15.25 -11.12 13.03
N GLY A 55 -15.74 -10.43 14.07
CA GLY A 55 -15.26 -10.58 15.44
C GLY A 55 -14.46 -9.40 16.02
N LYS A 56 -14.57 -8.18 15.47
CA LYS A 56 -13.85 -6.97 15.90
C LYS A 56 -12.33 -7.15 15.81
N PHE A 57 -11.83 -7.13 14.57
CA PHE A 57 -10.43 -7.30 14.21
C PHE A 57 -9.47 -6.47 15.09
N ARG A 58 -9.80 -5.21 15.35
CA ARG A 58 -9.02 -4.32 16.23
C ARG A 58 -8.90 -4.87 17.65
N LYS A 59 -9.98 -5.46 18.20
CA LYS A 59 -9.94 -6.07 19.53
C LYS A 59 -9.03 -7.30 19.53
N GLN A 60 -9.15 -8.16 18.53
CA GLN A 60 -8.33 -9.38 18.42
C GLN A 60 -6.83 -9.07 18.26
N VAL A 61 -6.48 -7.99 17.54
CA VAL A 61 -5.09 -7.57 17.37
C VAL A 61 -4.52 -6.90 18.60
N PHE A 62 -5.23 -5.91 19.16
CA PHE A 62 -4.67 -5.00 20.18
C PHE A 62 -5.02 -5.38 21.63
N VAL A 63 -6.08 -6.14 21.85
CA VAL A 63 -6.53 -6.51 23.20
C VAL A 63 -6.29 -7.99 23.46
N ASP A 64 -6.74 -8.85 22.56
CA ASP A 64 -6.67 -10.30 22.76
C ASP A 64 -5.32 -10.88 22.28
N ASN A 65 -4.52 -10.09 21.53
CA ASN A 65 -3.20 -10.44 21.01
C ASN A 65 -3.16 -11.83 20.35
N LEU A 66 -4.18 -12.14 19.53
CA LEU A 66 -4.25 -13.43 18.83
C LEU A 66 -3.15 -13.49 17.77
N PRO A 67 -2.23 -14.48 17.83
CA PRO A 67 -1.04 -14.48 16.99
C PRO A 67 -1.36 -14.56 15.49
N ASN A 68 -2.38 -15.33 15.12
CA ASN A 68 -2.78 -15.45 13.71
C ASN A 68 -3.39 -14.15 13.18
N THR A 69 -4.18 -13.45 14.00
CA THR A 69 -4.76 -12.14 13.64
C THR A 69 -3.66 -11.06 13.54
N CYS A 70 -2.66 -11.11 14.40
CA CYS A 70 -1.51 -10.19 14.33
C CYS A 70 -0.68 -10.42 13.06
N VAL A 71 -0.46 -11.66 12.65
CA VAL A 71 0.23 -11.99 11.38
C VAL A 71 -0.59 -11.50 10.18
N LEU A 72 -1.90 -11.70 10.20
CA LEU A 72 -2.80 -11.20 9.16
C LEU A 72 -2.75 -9.67 9.07
N ALA A 73 -2.85 -8.97 10.20
CA ALA A 73 -2.76 -7.52 10.26
C ALA A 73 -1.42 -7.00 9.73
N GLY A 74 -0.31 -7.64 10.12
CA GLY A 74 1.03 -7.31 9.64
C GLY A 74 1.19 -7.51 8.14
N SER A 75 0.73 -8.62 7.60
CA SER A 75 0.78 -8.89 6.15
C SER A 75 -0.03 -7.88 5.35
N GLN A 76 -1.20 -7.49 5.84
CA GLN A 76 -2.03 -6.47 5.22
C GLN A 76 -1.39 -5.07 5.28
N ALA A 77 -0.78 -4.71 6.40
CA ALA A 77 -0.05 -3.46 6.53
C ALA A 77 1.09 -3.37 5.50
N ILE A 78 1.84 -4.45 5.32
CA ILE A 78 2.90 -4.55 4.32
C ILE A 78 2.33 -4.41 2.90
N ALA A 79 1.22 -5.11 2.61
CA ALA A 79 0.59 -5.06 1.30
C ALA A 79 0.10 -3.63 0.95
N ILE A 80 -0.57 -2.94 1.89
CA ILE A 80 -0.98 -1.53 1.71
C ILE A 80 0.26 -0.65 1.49
N GLY A 81 1.33 -0.86 2.27
CA GLY A 81 2.58 -0.12 2.13
C GLY A 81 3.21 -0.28 0.74
N ILE A 82 3.23 -1.48 0.18
CA ILE A 82 3.74 -1.75 -1.17
C ILE A 82 2.88 -1.05 -2.23
N VAL A 83 1.55 -1.11 -2.10
CA VAL A 83 0.62 -0.43 -3.03
C VAL A 83 0.84 1.08 -2.98
N LEU A 84 0.95 1.67 -1.81
CA LEU A 84 1.22 3.11 -1.64
C LEU A 84 2.58 3.50 -2.20
N ALA A 85 3.63 2.72 -1.95
CA ALA A 85 4.95 2.97 -2.51
C ALA A 85 4.94 2.93 -4.05
N ALA A 86 4.26 1.95 -4.64
CA ALA A 86 4.07 1.87 -6.09
C ALA A 86 3.26 3.06 -6.63
N ALA A 87 2.17 3.44 -5.96
CA ALA A 87 1.35 4.57 -6.35
C ALA A 87 2.13 5.90 -6.34
N ILE A 88 2.95 6.13 -5.30
CA ILE A 88 3.80 7.33 -5.20
C ILE A 88 4.89 7.33 -6.27
N SER A 89 5.56 6.18 -6.49
CA SER A 89 6.67 6.09 -7.45
C SER A 89 6.24 6.28 -8.90
N THR A 90 4.99 5.99 -9.23
CA THR A 90 4.40 6.17 -10.56
C THR A 90 3.66 7.50 -10.73
N SER A 91 3.61 8.33 -9.69
CA SER A 91 2.91 9.61 -9.71
C SER A 91 3.70 10.68 -10.46
N PRO A 92 3.03 11.64 -11.12
CA PRO A 92 3.67 12.79 -11.75
C PRO A 92 4.51 13.61 -10.78
N THR A 93 5.52 14.31 -11.30
CA THR A 93 6.42 15.15 -10.52
C THR A 93 5.74 16.41 -9.96
N ASP A 94 4.64 16.87 -10.56
CA ASP A 94 3.84 17.95 -10.02
C ASP A 94 3.10 17.50 -8.75
N LEU A 95 3.26 18.26 -7.66
CA LEU A 95 2.77 17.88 -6.34
C LEU A 95 1.27 17.61 -6.32
N VAL A 96 0.46 18.49 -6.92
CA VAL A 96 -1.00 18.38 -6.90
C VAL A 96 -1.47 17.18 -7.72
N GLN A 97 -0.95 17.04 -8.94
CA GLN A 97 -1.28 15.90 -9.80
C GLN A 97 -0.77 14.59 -9.21
N GLY A 98 0.42 14.60 -8.61
CA GLY A 98 1.00 13.46 -7.93
C GLY A 98 0.16 12.99 -6.74
N LEU A 99 -0.34 13.91 -5.90
CA LEU A 99 -1.22 13.58 -4.79
C LEU A 99 -2.56 12.99 -5.28
N ILE A 100 -3.16 13.57 -6.33
CA ILE A 100 -4.40 13.06 -6.91
C ILE A 100 -4.18 11.65 -7.49
N ALA A 101 -3.10 11.45 -8.25
CA ALA A 101 -2.75 10.16 -8.81
C ALA A 101 -2.53 9.10 -7.72
N THR A 102 -1.78 9.45 -6.66
CA THR A 102 -1.54 8.56 -5.50
C THR A 102 -2.85 8.23 -4.78
N ALA A 103 -3.75 9.19 -4.60
CA ALA A 103 -5.05 8.95 -3.99
C ALA A 103 -5.90 7.98 -4.82
N VAL A 104 -5.95 8.16 -6.14
CA VAL A 104 -6.70 7.29 -7.06
C VAL A 104 -6.10 5.89 -7.08
N TYR A 105 -4.80 5.75 -7.35
CA TYR A 105 -4.15 4.45 -7.43
C TYR A 105 -4.13 3.73 -6.08
N GLY A 106 -3.89 4.44 -4.98
CA GLY A 106 -3.95 3.89 -3.64
C GLY A 106 -5.34 3.37 -3.28
N THR A 107 -6.40 4.11 -3.64
CA THR A 107 -7.78 3.68 -3.43
C THR A 107 -8.14 2.47 -4.28
N VAL A 108 -7.73 2.44 -5.55
CA VAL A 108 -7.93 1.28 -6.43
C VAL A 108 -7.20 0.06 -5.89
N GLY A 109 -5.94 0.22 -5.46
CA GLY A 109 -5.17 -0.86 -4.86
C GLY A 109 -5.82 -1.40 -3.58
N LEU A 110 -6.32 -0.51 -2.72
CA LEU A 110 -7.06 -0.87 -1.52
C LEU A 110 -8.36 -1.63 -1.84
N ALA A 111 -9.09 -1.20 -2.86
CA ALA A 111 -10.30 -1.89 -3.31
C ALA A 111 -10.00 -3.30 -3.82
N LEU A 112 -8.96 -3.47 -4.63
CA LEU A 112 -8.52 -4.78 -5.12
C LEU A 112 -8.08 -5.71 -3.97
N GLN A 113 -7.35 -5.17 -3.00
CA GLN A 113 -6.93 -5.91 -1.80
C GLN A 113 -8.14 -6.35 -0.97
N THR A 114 -9.14 -5.48 -0.82
CA THR A 114 -10.40 -5.78 -0.14
C THR A 114 -11.18 -6.89 -0.86
N ILE A 115 -11.30 -6.80 -2.18
CA ILE A 115 -11.95 -7.84 -2.99
C ILE A 115 -11.24 -9.19 -2.82
N PHE A 116 -9.91 -9.18 -2.84
CA PHE A 116 -9.13 -10.41 -2.63
C PHE A 116 -9.36 -11.03 -1.25
N LEU A 117 -9.47 -10.21 -0.20
CA LEU A 117 -9.79 -10.66 1.15
C LEU A 117 -11.17 -11.30 1.23
N VAL A 118 -12.18 -10.66 0.65
CA VAL A 118 -13.56 -11.19 0.57
C VAL A 118 -13.59 -12.50 -0.21
N LEU A 119 -12.82 -12.58 -1.30
CA LEU A 119 -12.72 -13.81 -2.08
C LEU A 119 -12.09 -14.97 -1.28
N LEU A 120 -11.05 -14.70 -0.50
CA LEU A 120 -10.44 -15.69 0.38
C LEU A 120 -11.42 -16.16 1.47
N GLU A 121 -12.19 -15.26 2.06
CA GLU A 121 -13.21 -15.60 3.05
C GLU A 121 -14.33 -16.45 2.42
N TRP A 122 -14.75 -16.11 1.22
CA TRP A 122 -15.77 -16.86 0.50
C TRP A 122 -15.31 -18.28 0.09
N LEU A 123 -14.03 -18.43 -0.28
CA LEU A 123 -13.46 -19.74 -0.61
C LEU A 123 -13.33 -20.66 0.60
N ASN A 124 -13.12 -20.11 1.82
CA ASN A 124 -12.83 -20.88 3.03
C ASN A 124 -13.62 -20.36 4.26
N PRO A 125 -14.96 -20.35 4.23
CA PRO A 125 -15.74 -19.64 5.23
C PRO A 125 -15.60 -20.21 6.65
N GLU A 126 -15.43 -21.52 6.81
CA GLU A 126 -15.33 -22.16 8.15
C GLU A 126 -13.88 -22.20 8.66
N LYS A 127 -12.92 -22.53 7.79
CA LYS A 127 -11.51 -22.66 8.19
C LYS A 127 -10.86 -21.32 8.48
N PHE A 128 -11.24 -20.26 7.76
CA PHE A 128 -10.64 -18.93 7.94
C PHE A 128 -10.98 -18.35 9.31
N ARG A 129 -12.23 -18.45 9.76
CA ARG A 129 -12.66 -18.01 11.10
C ARG A 129 -11.94 -18.75 12.21
N TYR A 130 -11.86 -20.07 12.12
CA TYR A 130 -11.16 -20.90 13.13
C TYR A 130 -9.66 -20.60 13.19
N VAL A 131 -9.02 -20.33 12.07
CA VAL A 131 -7.58 -20.01 12.03
C VAL A 131 -7.30 -18.64 12.62
N VAL A 132 -8.16 -17.66 12.34
CA VAL A 132 -7.99 -16.28 12.86
C VAL A 132 -8.25 -16.21 14.37
N GLU A 133 -9.24 -16.96 14.86
CA GLU A 133 -9.62 -16.99 16.28
C GLU A 133 -8.78 -17.99 17.13
N ASP A 134 -7.94 -18.81 16.50
CA ASP A 134 -7.11 -19.79 17.23
C ASP A 134 -5.96 -19.08 17.97
N THR A 135 -5.78 -19.45 19.23
CA THR A 135 -4.71 -18.93 20.10
C THR A 135 -3.34 -19.54 19.79
N LYS A 136 -3.27 -20.54 18.91
CA LYS A 136 -2.01 -21.18 18.49
C LYS A 136 -1.69 -20.85 17.05
N LEU A 137 -0.45 -20.42 16.79
CA LEU A 137 0.07 -20.32 15.43
C LEU A 137 -0.01 -21.70 14.75
N ARG A 138 -0.80 -21.76 13.68
CA ARG A 138 -0.81 -22.92 12.78
C ARG A 138 0.00 -22.57 11.55
N PRO A 139 1.08 -23.30 11.26
CA PRO A 139 1.85 -23.15 10.03
C PRO A 139 1.05 -23.57 8.80
#